data_d98a1046344aeb59fc7d476a92ec5da2
#
_entry.id   d98a1046344aeb59fc7d476a92ec5da2
#
_cell.length_a   1.000
_cell.length_b   1.000
_cell.length_c   1.000
_cell.angle_alpha   90.00
_cell.angle_beta   90.00
_cell.angle_gamma   90.00
#
_symmetry.space_group_name_H-M   'P 1'
#
loop_
_entity.id
_entity.type
_entity.pdbx_description
1 polymer ?
#
loop_
_entity_poly.entity_id
_entity_poly.type
_entity_poly.pdbx_seq_one_letter_code
_entity_poly.pdbx_strand_id
1 'polypeptide(L)' 'MNDIIVYSSNTCPYCTLAKKYLEEKGVAYVEKNVQTDKDARAELMSMGHMGVPVLVIDGEQIVGFDKDRLETILDKRA' A
#
# COMPACT_ATOMS: atom_id res chain seq x y z
N MET A 1 -15.17 7.17 0.15
CA MET A 1 -13.94 7.60 0.82
C MET A 1 -12.82 6.64 0.55
N ASN A 2 -11.65 7.18 0.42
CA ASN A 2 -10.50 6.40 0.03
C ASN A 2 -9.61 6.12 1.23
N ASP A 3 -9.72 4.90 1.77
CA ASP A 3 -8.98 4.52 2.96
C ASP A 3 -7.79 3.62 2.64
N ILE A 4 -7.35 3.63 1.38
CA ILE A 4 -6.22 2.82 0.95
C ILE A 4 -4.98 3.69 0.81
N ILE A 5 -3.92 3.30 1.51
CA ILE A 5 -2.63 3.98 1.45
C ILE A 5 -1.58 2.96 1.01
N VAL A 6 -0.78 3.31 0.02
CA VAL A 6 0.32 2.48 -0.46
C VAL A 6 1.64 3.18 -0.13
N TYR A 7 2.40 2.59 0.77
CA TYR A 7 3.75 3.05 1.07
C TYR A 7 4.70 2.40 0.06
N SER A 8 5.39 3.22 -0.72
CA SER A 8 6.22 2.75 -1.82
C SER A 8 7.58 3.43 -1.84
N SER A 9 8.42 3.01 -2.79
CA SER A 9 9.69 3.69 -3.07
C SER A 9 9.95 3.66 -4.57
N ASN A 10 10.94 4.46 -5.02
CA ASN A 10 11.24 4.58 -6.44
C ASN A 10 11.82 3.29 -7.03
N THR A 11 12.42 2.46 -6.21
CA THR A 11 13.16 1.27 -6.67
C THR A 11 12.49 -0.04 -6.28
N CYS A 12 11.21 -0.02 -5.96
CA CYS A 12 10.49 -1.20 -5.52
C CYS A 12 9.60 -1.74 -6.65
N PRO A 13 9.97 -2.86 -7.29
CA PRO A 13 9.13 -3.42 -8.35
C PRO A 13 7.78 -3.93 -7.82
N TYR A 14 7.74 -4.47 -6.61
CA TYR A 14 6.48 -4.94 -6.03
C TYR A 14 5.53 -3.79 -5.70
N CYS A 15 6.08 -2.61 -5.41
CA CYS A 15 5.25 -1.42 -5.22
C CYS A 15 4.51 -1.06 -6.50
N THR A 16 5.20 -1.16 -7.63
CA THR A 16 4.60 -0.92 -8.94
C THR A 16 3.49 -1.93 -9.23
N LEU A 17 3.73 -3.19 -8.92
CA LEU A 17 2.72 -4.23 -9.10
C LEU A 17 1.49 -3.99 -8.23
N ALA A 18 1.70 -3.58 -6.98
CA ALA A 18 0.60 -3.30 -6.07
C ALA A 18 -0.26 -2.14 -6.57
N LYS A 19 0.38 -1.06 -7.02
CA LYS A 19 -0.34 0.09 -7.56
C LYS A 19 -1.13 -0.28 -8.81
N LYS A 20 -0.50 -1.03 -9.70
CA LYS A 20 -1.15 -1.47 -10.93
C LYS A 20 -2.36 -2.35 -10.63
N TYR A 21 -2.23 -3.23 -9.65
CA TYR A 21 -3.32 -4.10 -9.25
C TYR A 21 -4.52 -3.30 -8.76
N LEU A 22 -4.28 -2.29 -7.92
CA LEU A 22 -5.34 -1.45 -7.41
C LEU A 22 -6.00 -0.64 -8.53
N GLU A 23 -5.22 -0.16 -9.49
CA GLU A 23 -5.74 0.56 -10.64
C GLU A 23 -6.61 -0.33 -11.51
N GLU A 24 -6.21 -1.57 -11.72
CA GLU A 24 -6.98 -2.54 -12.49
C GLU A 24 -8.31 -2.89 -11.82
N LYS A 25 -8.34 -2.87 -10.50
CA LYS A 25 -9.56 -3.12 -9.73
C LYS A 25 -10.46 -1.88 -9.68
N GLY A 26 -10.02 -0.75 -10.21
CA GLY A 26 -10.79 0.48 -10.17
C GLY A 26 -10.89 1.09 -8.78
N VAL A 27 -9.92 0.80 -7.93
CA VAL A 27 -9.90 1.26 -6.54
C VAL A 27 -8.98 2.46 -6.42
N ALA A 28 -9.47 3.55 -5.86
CA ALA A 28 -8.64 4.74 -5.62
C ALA A 28 -7.76 4.51 -4.39
N TYR A 29 -6.55 5.04 -4.44
CA TYR A 29 -5.60 4.92 -3.34
C TYR A 29 -4.73 6.16 -3.25
N VAL A 30 -4.09 6.34 -2.10
CA VAL A 30 -3.09 7.39 -1.90
C VAL A 30 -1.72 6.72 -1.84
N GLU A 31 -0.82 7.17 -2.69
CA GLU A 31 0.55 6.69 -2.67
C GLU A 31 1.41 7.60 -1.81
N LYS A 32 2.16 7.00 -0.88
CA LYS A 32 3.14 7.72 -0.06
C LYS A 32 4.50 7.12 -0.32
N ASN A 33 5.35 7.90 -0.99
CA ASN A 33 6.69 7.44 -1.35
C ASN A 33 7.66 7.73 -0.21
N VAL A 34 8.08 6.67 0.48
CA VAL A 34 8.93 6.80 1.67
C VAL A 34 10.37 7.17 1.33
N GLN A 35 10.74 7.11 0.06
CA GLN A 35 12.07 7.49 -0.38
C GLN A 35 12.18 9.00 -0.54
N THR A 36 11.10 9.67 -0.92
CA THR A 36 11.08 11.10 -1.18
C THR A 36 10.31 11.91 -0.14
N ASP A 37 9.50 11.24 0.67
CA ASP A 37 8.63 11.88 1.67
C ASP A 37 9.05 11.41 3.07
N LYS A 38 9.66 12.32 3.83
CA LYS A 38 10.14 12.02 5.18
C LYS A 38 8.99 11.67 6.14
N ASP A 39 7.86 12.32 5.98
CA ASP A 39 6.70 12.07 6.84
C ASP A 39 6.13 10.69 6.59
N ALA A 40 6.07 10.28 5.32
CA ALA A 40 5.62 8.94 4.97
C ALA A 40 6.56 7.88 5.55
N ARG A 41 7.85 8.14 5.48
CA ARG A 41 8.85 7.23 6.05
C ARG A 41 8.69 7.10 7.55
N ALA A 42 8.48 8.22 8.24
CA ALA A 42 8.27 8.21 9.68
C ALA A 42 7.00 7.45 10.05
N GLU A 43 5.94 7.63 9.30
CA GLU A 43 4.70 6.88 9.51
C GLU A 43 4.91 5.38 9.37
N LEU A 44 5.62 4.97 8.32
CA LEU A 44 5.91 3.56 8.08
C LEU A 44 6.71 2.96 9.22
N MET A 45 7.74 3.66 9.67
CA MET A 45 8.58 3.20 10.78
C MET A 45 7.80 3.12 12.08
N SER A 46 6.89 4.06 12.32
CA SER A 46 6.06 4.05 13.53
C SER A 46 5.11 2.86 13.57
N MET A 47 4.77 2.30 12.41
CA MET A 47 3.97 1.08 12.34
C MET A 47 4.79 -0.19 12.53
N GLY A 48 6.11 -0.05 12.70
CA GLY A 48 6.99 -1.19 12.88
C GLY A 48 7.51 -1.82 11.60
N HIS A 49 7.33 -1.14 10.46
CA HIS A 49 7.79 -1.66 9.18
C HIS A 49 9.00 -0.88 8.68
N MET A 50 9.91 -1.58 8.03
CA MET A 50 11.10 -0.96 7.46
C MET A 50 11.22 -1.18 5.96
N GLY A 51 10.36 -2.01 5.39
CA GLY A 51 10.38 -2.35 3.98
C GLY A 51 9.11 -1.91 3.28
N VAL A 52 9.15 -1.92 1.95
CA VAL A 52 8.02 -1.60 1.08
C VAL A 52 7.82 -2.73 0.09
N PRO A 53 6.63 -2.91 -0.48
CA PRO A 53 5.43 -2.11 -0.26
C PRO A 53 4.71 -2.49 1.03
N VAL A 54 4.06 -1.51 1.62
CA VAL A 54 3.10 -1.76 2.71
C VAL A 54 1.81 -1.06 2.32
N LEU A 55 0.72 -1.81 2.34
CA LEU A 55 -0.59 -1.27 2.03
C LEU A 55 -1.42 -1.22 3.30
N VAL A 56 -2.09 -0.10 3.51
CA VAL A 56 -3.03 0.05 4.63
C VAL A 56 -4.42 0.21 4.03
N ILE A 57 -5.29 -0.73 4.33
CA ILE A 57 -6.66 -0.75 3.80
C ILE A 57 -7.61 -0.86 4.99
N ASP A 58 -8.36 0.22 5.24
CA ASP A 58 -9.32 0.28 6.35
C ASP A 58 -8.69 -0.11 7.70
N GLY A 59 -7.43 0.31 7.90
CA GLY A 59 -6.70 0.00 9.12
C GLY A 59 -5.95 -1.32 9.12
N GLU A 60 -6.15 -2.15 8.12
CA GLU A 60 -5.40 -3.40 8.00
C GLU A 60 -4.10 -3.18 7.24
N GLN A 61 -3.00 -3.67 7.79
CA GLN A 61 -1.68 -3.52 7.20
C GLN A 61 -1.30 -4.79 6.46
N ILE A 62 -0.94 -4.63 5.18
CA ILE A 62 -0.50 -5.74 4.34
C ILE A 62 0.94 -5.47 3.94
N VAL A 63 1.85 -6.34 4.37
CA VAL A 63 3.27 -6.20 4.08
C VAL A 63 3.59 -6.99 2.82
N GLY A 64 4.19 -6.32 1.86
CA GLY A 64 4.52 -6.91 0.58
C GLY A 64 3.31 -6.92 -0.36
N PHE A 65 3.50 -7.51 -1.54
CA PHE A 65 2.42 -7.63 -2.50
C PHE A 65 1.79 -9.02 -2.36
N ASP A 66 0.73 -9.09 -1.58
CA ASP A 66 -0.02 -10.32 -1.35
C ASP A 66 -1.36 -10.19 -2.07
N LYS A 67 -1.39 -10.71 -3.29
CA LYS A 67 -2.54 -10.59 -4.17
C LYS A 67 -3.79 -11.25 -3.58
N ASP A 68 -3.64 -12.43 -3.00
CA ASP A 68 -4.77 -13.18 -2.45
C ASP A 68 -5.40 -12.43 -1.28
N ARG A 69 -4.57 -11.88 -0.41
CA ARG A 69 -5.06 -11.10 0.72
C ARG A 69 -5.71 -9.81 0.26
N LEU A 70 -5.12 -9.16 -0.74
CA LEU A 70 -5.70 -7.95 -1.33
C LEU A 70 -7.07 -8.23 -1.93
N GLU A 71 -7.22 -9.33 -2.66
CA GLU A 71 -8.50 -9.71 -3.23
C GLU A 71 -9.54 -9.93 -2.15
N THR A 72 -9.18 -10.65 -1.08
CA THR A 72 -10.10 -10.92 0.02
C THR A 72 -10.57 -9.63 0.68
N ILE A 73 -9.64 -8.72 0.95
CA ILE A 73 -9.97 -7.46 1.61
C ILE A 73 -10.82 -6.57 0.71
N LEU A 74 -10.47 -6.47 -0.56
CA LEU A 74 -11.22 -5.64 -1.51
C LEU A 74 -12.63 -6.19 -1.75
N ASP A 75 -12.78 -7.50 -1.77
CA ASP A 75 -14.09 -8.12 -1.91
C ASP A 75 -14.99 -7.81 -0.72
N LYS A 76 -14.44 -7.75 0.47
CA LYS A 76 -15.20 -7.39 1.67
C LYS A 76 -15.69 -5.94 1.64
N ARG A 77 -14.96 -5.08 0.96
CA ARG A 77 -15.30 -3.66 0.87
C ARG A 77 -16.41 -3.40 -0.15
N ALA A 78 -16.53 -4.27 -1.12
CA ALA A 78 -17.43 -4.07 -2.25
C ALA A 78 -18.91 -4.06 -1.84
#